data_0966fb265261840b886c4717e0e32471
#
_entry.id   0966fb265261840b886c4717e0e32471
#
_cell.length_a   1.000
_cell.length_b   1.000
_cell.length_c   1.000
_cell.angle_alpha   90.00
_cell.angle_beta   90.00
_cell.angle_gamma   90.00
#
_symmetry.space_group_name_H-M   'P 1'
#
loop_
_entity.id
_entity.type
_entity.pdbx_description
1 polymer ?
#
loop_
_entity_poly.entity_id
_entity_poly.type
_entity_poly.pdbx_seq_one_letter_code
_entity_poly.pdbx_strand_id
1 'polypeptide(L)'
;MKTLRFKSMQLLSEREKKARAVQFHPNRNLILGLNHVGKSTLTKQIFETLGAAPMGKLEGWDNTTITLLTAIIDDQEFYFMKQFSNRAIFNSEVQVVASTGRLAEWAKVFGAFMNFNLVLSEQKREDRASGYGMYVSAFLHQSRWGLEWHLAHL
;
A
#
# COMPACT_ATOMS: atom_id res chain seq x y z
N MET A 1 8.67 -13.73 10.32
CA MET A 1 8.10 -12.52 9.65
C MET A 1 8.50 -12.59 8.19
N LYS A 2 7.57 -12.43 7.27
CA LYS A 2 7.83 -12.50 5.83
C LYS A 2 8.60 -11.27 5.34
N THR A 3 9.41 -11.43 4.31
CA THR A 3 10.05 -10.33 3.61
C THR A 3 9.14 -9.85 2.48
N LEU A 4 9.03 -8.55 2.26
CA LEU A 4 8.23 -7.96 1.20
C LEU A 4 9.08 -6.97 0.40
N ARG A 5 9.15 -7.12 -0.90
CA ARG A 5 9.84 -6.22 -1.84
C ARG A 5 8.88 -5.80 -2.95
N PHE A 6 8.81 -4.52 -3.24
CA PHE A 6 7.99 -4.03 -4.35
C PHE A 6 8.72 -4.21 -5.67
N LYS A 7 8.01 -4.69 -6.68
CA LYS A 7 8.50 -4.88 -8.04
C LYS A 7 7.99 -3.81 -8.99
N SER A 8 6.69 -3.58 -8.98
CA SER A 8 6.08 -2.55 -9.81
C SER A 8 4.74 -2.09 -9.24
N MET A 9 4.29 -0.92 -9.69
CA MET A 9 2.95 -0.41 -9.43
C MET A 9 2.33 0.14 -10.71
N GLN A 10 1.10 -0.24 -10.95
CA GLN A 10 0.27 0.29 -12.02
C GLN A 10 -0.89 1.06 -11.40
N LEU A 11 -1.18 2.22 -11.97
CA LEU A 11 -2.25 3.11 -11.55
C LEU A 11 -3.10 3.46 -12.77
N LEU A 12 -4.42 3.39 -12.61
CA LEU A 12 -5.39 3.81 -13.60
C LEU A 12 -6.38 4.77 -12.95
N SER A 13 -6.41 6.01 -13.41
CA SER A 13 -7.42 6.99 -13.03
C SER A 13 -8.52 7.02 -14.10
N GLU A 14 -9.70 6.57 -13.72
CA GLU A 14 -10.87 6.66 -14.60
C GLU A 14 -11.32 8.11 -14.82
N ARG A 15 -11.19 8.93 -13.78
CA ARG A 15 -11.55 10.35 -13.83
C ARG A 15 -10.66 11.13 -14.80
N GLU A 16 -9.34 10.89 -14.74
CA GLU A 16 -8.38 11.60 -15.59
C GLU A 16 -8.13 10.90 -16.93
N LYS A 17 -8.68 9.69 -17.11
CA LYS A 17 -8.43 8.81 -18.28
C LYS A 17 -6.94 8.61 -18.55
N LYS A 18 -6.18 8.43 -17.48
CA LYS A 18 -4.72 8.27 -17.53
C LYS A 18 -4.29 7.00 -16.80
N ALA A 19 -3.27 6.36 -17.35
CA ALA A 19 -2.60 5.23 -16.71
C ALA A 19 -1.11 5.55 -16.53
N ARG A 20 -0.53 5.00 -15.47
CA ARG A 20 0.91 5.08 -15.19
C ARG A 20 1.42 3.75 -14.67
N ALA A 21 2.59 3.35 -15.12
CA ALA A 21 3.32 2.22 -14.57
C ALA A 21 4.65 2.72 -13.99
N VAL A 22 5.01 2.19 -12.82
CA VAL A 22 6.26 2.48 -12.13
C VAL A 22 6.94 1.17 -11.80
N GLN A 23 8.21 1.06 -12.13
CA GLN A 23 9.06 -0.08 -11.75
C GLN A 23 9.89 0.31 -10.53
N PHE A 24 10.05 -0.60 -9.59
CA PHE A 24 10.86 -0.41 -8.40
C PHE A 24 12.15 -1.20 -8.50
N HIS A 25 13.25 -0.58 -8.08
CA HIS A 25 14.50 -1.29 -7.88
C HIS A 25 14.40 -2.16 -6.61
N PRO A 26 14.94 -3.39 -6.61
CA PRO A 26 14.75 -4.31 -5.49
C PRO A 26 15.35 -3.84 -4.16
N ASN A 27 16.34 -2.96 -4.18
CA ASN A 27 17.04 -2.54 -2.97
C ASN A 27 16.70 -1.10 -2.55
N ARG A 28 16.82 -0.14 -3.47
CA ARG A 28 16.67 1.29 -3.15
C ARG A 28 15.92 2.01 -4.26
N ASN A 29 15.01 2.90 -3.88
CA ASN A 29 14.22 3.69 -4.82
C ASN A 29 14.31 5.17 -4.42
N LEU A 30 14.65 6.03 -5.36
CA LEU A 30 14.64 7.46 -5.21
C LEU A 30 13.59 8.06 -6.15
N ILE A 31 12.62 8.76 -5.59
CA ILE A 31 11.57 9.43 -6.38
C ILE A 31 11.91 10.90 -6.47
N LEU A 32 12.36 11.32 -7.64
CA LEU A 32 12.70 12.71 -7.94
C LEU A 32 11.62 13.35 -8.83
N GLY A 33 11.50 14.65 -8.75
CA GLY A 33 10.63 15.45 -9.61
C GLY A 33 10.30 16.79 -8.99
N LEU A 34 9.78 17.70 -9.80
CA LEU A 34 9.30 19.02 -9.38
C LEU A 34 8.16 18.89 -8.36
N ASN A 35 7.84 19.98 -7.67
CA ASN A 35 6.68 20.02 -6.79
C ASN A 35 5.39 19.77 -7.59
N HIS A 36 4.38 19.19 -6.95
CA HIS A 36 3.06 18.88 -7.52
C HIS A 36 3.01 17.85 -8.68
N VAL A 37 4.10 17.12 -8.96
CA VAL A 37 4.10 16.07 -10.00
C VAL A 37 3.60 14.69 -9.53
N GLY A 38 3.07 14.60 -8.31
CA GLY A 38 2.44 13.37 -7.81
C GLY A 38 3.38 12.40 -7.06
N LYS A 39 4.57 12.83 -6.61
CA LYS A 39 5.49 11.99 -5.80
C LYS A 39 4.82 11.43 -4.55
N SER A 40 4.23 12.31 -3.73
CA SER A 40 3.52 11.92 -2.51
C SER A 40 2.27 11.11 -2.80
N THR A 41 1.61 11.36 -3.94
CA THR A 41 0.45 10.58 -4.39
C THR A 41 0.85 9.14 -4.66
N LEU A 42 1.96 8.92 -5.38
CA LEU A 42 2.46 7.57 -5.65
C LEU A 42 2.75 6.81 -4.36
N THR A 43 3.49 7.42 -3.43
CA THR A 43 3.82 6.80 -2.14
C THR A 43 2.56 6.47 -1.34
N LYS A 44 1.61 7.43 -1.25
CA LYS A 44 0.34 7.23 -0.55
C LYS A 44 -0.51 6.13 -1.18
N GLN A 45 -0.50 5.99 -2.51
CA GLN A 45 -1.23 4.92 -3.21
C GLN A 45 -0.66 3.52 -2.88
N ILE A 46 0.65 3.39 -2.67
CA ILE A 46 1.24 2.12 -2.18
C ILE A 46 0.63 1.75 -0.83
N PHE A 47 0.66 2.67 0.13
CA PHE A 47 0.10 2.44 1.46
C PHE A 47 -1.40 2.14 1.41
N GLU A 48 -2.15 2.91 0.63
CA GLU A 48 -3.60 2.72 0.49
C GLU A 48 -3.95 1.37 -0.15
N THR A 49 -3.17 0.92 -1.14
CA THR A 49 -3.36 -0.39 -1.76
C THR A 49 -3.17 -1.52 -0.74
N LEU A 50 -2.21 -1.38 0.16
CA LEU A 50 -1.95 -2.32 1.23
C LEU A 50 -2.93 -2.18 2.42
N GLY A 51 -3.81 -1.17 2.41
CA GLY A 51 -4.85 -1.00 3.42
C GLY A 51 -4.55 0.02 4.51
N ALA A 52 -3.41 0.73 4.45
CA ALA A 52 -3.16 1.85 5.34
C ALA A 52 -3.83 3.12 4.82
N ALA A 53 -4.59 3.80 5.68
CA ALA A 53 -5.16 5.10 5.33
C ALA A 53 -4.04 6.16 5.35
N PRO A 54 -3.73 6.82 4.23
CA PRO A 54 -2.74 7.87 4.23
C PRO A 54 -3.25 9.06 5.03
N MET A 55 -2.43 9.60 5.93
CA MET A 55 -2.80 10.79 6.70
C MET A 55 -2.93 12.02 5.78
N GLY A 56 -4.00 12.76 5.97
CA GLY A 56 -4.31 14.01 5.25
C GLY A 56 -4.94 13.76 3.88
N LYS A 57 -6.03 14.45 3.62
CA LYS A 57 -6.61 14.54 2.27
C LYS A 57 -5.76 15.51 1.46
N LEU A 58 -5.14 15.03 0.39
CA LEU A 58 -4.53 15.91 -0.59
C LEU A 58 -5.62 16.53 -1.47
N GLU A 59 -5.54 17.81 -1.73
CA GLU A 59 -6.34 18.43 -2.77
C GLU A 59 -6.13 17.67 -4.10
N GLY A 60 -7.23 17.36 -4.78
CA GLY A 60 -7.17 16.60 -6.03
C GLY A 60 -6.96 15.09 -5.88
N TRP A 61 -7.04 14.53 -4.65
CA TRP A 61 -6.98 13.09 -4.48
C TRP A 61 -8.10 12.39 -5.26
N ASP A 62 -7.70 11.46 -6.12
CA ASP A 62 -8.64 10.66 -6.90
C ASP A 62 -8.92 9.32 -6.21
N ASN A 63 -10.07 9.23 -5.54
CA ASN A 63 -10.53 8.01 -4.88
C ASN A 63 -10.91 6.89 -5.87
N THR A 64 -11.09 7.23 -7.16
CA THR A 64 -11.45 6.27 -8.20
C THR A 64 -10.23 5.58 -8.82
N THR A 65 -9.02 5.96 -8.41
CA THR A 65 -7.79 5.34 -8.91
C THR A 65 -7.77 3.85 -8.57
N ILE A 66 -7.71 3.03 -9.61
CA ILE A 66 -7.46 1.59 -9.51
C ILE A 66 -5.96 1.39 -9.44
N THR A 67 -5.50 0.57 -8.52
CA THR A 67 -4.08 0.28 -8.33
C THR A 67 -3.80 -1.21 -8.36
N LEU A 68 -2.70 -1.59 -8.99
CA LEU A 68 -2.15 -2.93 -8.97
C LEU A 68 -0.68 -2.86 -8.57
N LEU A 69 -0.38 -3.34 -7.38
CA LEU A 69 0.96 -3.39 -6.81
C LEU A 69 1.50 -4.81 -6.90
N THR A 70 2.57 -5.00 -7.66
CA THR A 70 3.30 -6.27 -7.72
C THR A 70 4.38 -6.29 -6.66
N ALA A 71 4.40 -7.32 -5.84
CA ALA A 71 5.37 -7.50 -4.79
C ALA A 71 5.90 -8.93 -4.73
N ILE A 72 7.13 -9.07 -4.26
CA ILE A 72 7.76 -10.36 -3.98
C ILE A 72 7.75 -10.57 -2.47
N ILE A 73 7.16 -11.68 -2.03
CA ILE A 73 7.04 -12.05 -0.63
C ILE A 73 7.68 -13.43 -0.46
N ASP A 74 8.77 -13.51 0.32
CA ASP A 74 9.53 -14.76 0.49
C ASP A 74 9.84 -15.44 -0.84
N ASP A 75 10.33 -14.64 -1.81
CA ASP A 75 10.70 -15.02 -3.18
C ASP A 75 9.55 -15.48 -4.08
N GLN A 76 8.29 -15.34 -3.64
CA GLN A 76 7.10 -15.57 -4.46
C GLN A 76 6.44 -14.26 -4.87
N GLU A 77 5.95 -14.21 -6.12
CA GLU A 77 5.29 -13.02 -6.66
C GLU A 77 3.81 -13.02 -6.31
N PHE A 78 3.33 -11.87 -5.83
CA PHE A 78 1.93 -11.60 -5.51
C PHE A 78 1.50 -10.26 -6.07
N TYR A 79 0.21 -10.14 -6.35
CA TYR A 79 -0.41 -8.92 -6.85
C TYR A 79 -1.43 -8.44 -5.82
N PHE A 80 -1.31 -7.18 -5.41
CA PHE A 80 -2.26 -6.49 -4.54
C PHE A 80 -3.05 -5.50 -5.38
N MET A 81 -4.35 -5.69 -5.47
CA MET A 81 -5.23 -4.81 -6.22
C MET A 81 -6.13 -4.03 -5.27
N LYS A 82 -6.32 -2.76 -5.58
CA LYS A 82 -7.35 -1.92 -4.99
C LYS A 82 -8.22 -1.33 -6.09
N GLN A 83 -9.52 -1.50 -5.95
CA GLN A 83 -10.54 -0.87 -6.79
C GLN A 83 -11.66 -0.34 -5.89
N PHE A 84 -11.78 0.96 -5.75
CA PHE A 84 -12.67 1.62 -4.79
C PHE A 84 -12.42 1.14 -3.34
N SER A 85 -13.43 0.54 -2.70
CA SER A 85 -13.30 -0.11 -1.38
C SER A 85 -12.76 -1.53 -1.45
N ASN A 86 -12.85 -2.18 -2.60
CA ASN A 86 -12.45 -3.57 -2.77
C ASN A 86 -10.92 -3.70 -2.83
N ARG A 87 -10.43 -4.72 -2.15
CA ARG A 87 -9.01 -5.13 -2.19
C ARG A 87 -8.93 -6.62 -2.41
N ALA A 88 -7.91 -7.03 -3.15
CA ALA A 88 -7.65 -8.44 -3.42
C ALA A 88 -6.15 -8.73 -3.45
N ILE A 89 -5.80 -9.96 -3.10
CA ILE A 89 -4.46 -10.54 -3.25
C ILE A 89 -4.60 -11.66 -4.28
N PHE A 90 -3.70 -11.67 -5.25
CA PHE A 90 -3.58 -12.74 -6.23
C PHE A 90 -2.19 -13.36 -6.13
N ASN A 91 -2.09 -14.66 -6.41
CA ASN A 91 -0.81 -15.35 -6.58
C ASN A 91 -0.22 -15.11 -7.97
N SER A 92 0.95 -15.69 -8.25
CA SER A 92 1.63 -15.59 -9.55
C SER A 92 0.82 -16.16 -10.72
N GLU A 93 -0.14 -17.06 -10.46
CA GLU A 93 -1.05 -17.64 -11.45
C GLU A 93 -2.34 -16.81 -11.62
N VAL A 94 -2.38 -15.61 -11.01
CA VAL A 94 -3.54 -14.70 -11.03
C VAL A 94 -4.79 -15.31 -10.36
N GLN A 95 -4.61 -16.30 -9.49
CA GLN A 95 -5.70 -16.84 -8.69
C GLN A 95 -5.91 -15.97 -7.46
N VAL A 96 -7.18 -15.76 -7.09
CA VAL A 96 -7.53 -14.98 -5.89
C VAL A 96 -7.13 -15.75 -4.63
N VAL A 97 -6.21 -15.21 -3.87
CA VAL A 97 -5.83 -15.73 -2.54
C VAL A 97 -6.78 -15.20 -1.47
N ALA A 98 -7.13 -13.92 -1.57
CA ALA A 98 -8.07 -13.28 -0.66
C ALA A 98 -8.68 -12.03 -1.30
N SER A 99 -9.92 -11.68 -0.92
CA SER A 99 -10.55 -10.43 -1.33
C SER A 99 -11.58 -9.97 -0.31
N THR A 100 -11.72 -8.65 -0.14
CA THR A 100 -12.76 -8.04 0.68
C THR A 100 -13.00 -6.59 0.31
N GLY A 101 -14.23 -6.11 0.52
CA GLY A 101 -14.60 -4.69 0.41
C GLY A 101 -14.56 -3.94 1.74
N ARG A 102 -14.26 -4.60 2.85
CA ARG A 102 -14.25 -4.00 4.20
C ARG A 102 -12.84 -3.84 4.72
N LEU A 103 -12.45 -2.61 5.06
CA LEU A 103 -11.10 -2.30 5.52
C LEU A 103 -10.72 -3.06 6.81
N ALA A 104 -11.67 -3.24 7.73
CA ALA A 104 -11.45 -3.99 8.96
C ALA A 104 -11.16 -5.47 8.73
N GLU A 105 -11.82 -6.08 7.75
CA GLU A 105 -11.55 -7.45 7.33
C GLU A 105 -10.21 -7.55 6.60
N TRP A 106 -9.91 -6.56 5.75
CA TRP A 106 -8.65 -6.50 5.04
C TRP A 106 -7.44 -6.52 5.97
N ALA A 107 -7.49 -5.75 7.07
CA ALA A 107 -6.41 -5.73 8.05
C ALA A 107 -6.14 -7.14 8.64
N LYS A 108 -7.20 -7.90 8.93
CA LYS A 108 -7.08 -9.29 9.41
C LYS A 108 -6.51 -10.21 8.33
N VAL A 109 -7.03 -10.11 7.12
CA VAL A 109 -6.59 -10.90 5.96
C VAL A 109 -5.13 -10.62 5.65
N PHE A 110 -4.75 -9.36 5.56
CA PHE A 110 -3.36 -8.94 5.29
C PHE A 110 -2.42 -9.35 6.42
N GLY A 111 -2.82 -9.17 7.68
CA GLY A 111 -2.06 -9.59 8.84
C GLY A 111 -1.80 -11.10 8.86
N ALA A 112 -2.83 -11.91 8.61
CA ALA A 112 -2.72 -13.35 8.51
C ALA A 112 -1.82 -13.76 7.31
N PHE A 113 -2.03 -13.14 6.15
CA PHE A 113 -1.25 -13.39 4.94
C PHE A 113 0.25 -13.10 5.14
N MET A 114 0.57 -11.99 5.83
CA MET A 114 1.94 -11.58 6.12
C MET A 114 2.54 -12.26 7.36
N ASN A 115 1.77 -13.10 8.04
CA ASN A 115 2.14 -13.70 9.33
C ASN A 115 2.55 -12.62 10.36
N PHE A 116 1.76 -11.56 10.42
CA PHE A 116 1.97 -10.39 11.27
C PHE A 116 0.75 -10.14 12.14
N ASN A 117 0.80 -10.56 13.39
CA ASN A 117 -0.28 -10.44 14.36
C ASN A 117 0.11 -9.49 15.50
N LEU A 118 0.27 -8.21 15.18
CA LEU A 118 0.45 -7.19 16.20
C LEU A 118 -0.92 -6.85 16.81
N VAL A 119 -1.13 -7.21 18.06
CA VAL A 119 -2.29 -6.78 18.85
C VAL A 119 -1.87 -5.55 19.63
N LEU A 120 -2.34 -4.38 19.23
CA LEU A 120 -2.18 -3.15 20.02
C LEU A 120 -3.36 -3.05 20.96
N SER A 121 -3.10 -2.97 22.28
CA SER A 121 -4.15 -2.64 23.24
C SER A 121 -4.59 -1.19 22.98
N GLU A 122 -5.85 -1.00 22.61
CA GLU A 122 -6.45 0.32 22.53
C GLU A 122 -6.44 0.94 23.94
N GLN A 123 -5.54 1.88 24.19
CA GLN A 123 -5.82 2.88 25.20
C GLN A 123 -7.01 3.68 24.68
N LYS A 124 -8.14 3.64 25.41
CA LYS A 124 -9.34 4.44 25.16
C LYS A 124 -8.95 5.92 24.99
N ARG A 125 -8.74 6.34 23.77
CA ARG A 125 -8.88 7.73 23.34
C ARG A 125 -10.06 7.77 22.39
N GLU A 126 -11.00 8.62 22.72
CA GLU A 126 -12.28 8.83 22.05
C GLU A 126 -12.18 9.39 20.61
N ASP A 127 -11.03 9.34 19.99
CA ASP A 127 -10.86 9.67 18.58
C ASP A 127 -10.81 8.40 17.74
N ARG A 128 -11.96 8.09 17.12
CA ARG A 128 -12.18 7.02 16.15
C ARG A 128 -11.39 7.20 14.84
N ALA A 129 -10.11 7.46 14.90
CA ALA A 129 -9.23 7.36 13.75
C ALA A 129 -8.71 5.93 13.68
N SER A 130 -9.40 5.15 12.90
CA SER A 130 -9.11 3.79 12.42
C SER A 130 -7.73 3.21 12.83
N GLY A 131 -7.69 2.41 13.90
CA GLY A 131 -6.50 1.66 14.31
C GLY A 131 -5.91 0.73 13.23
N TYR A 132 -6.63 0.50 12.14
CA TYR A 132 -6.24 -0.39 11.05
C TYR A 132 -5.09 0.15 10.18
N GLY A 133 -5.00 1.46 9.97
CA GLY A 133 -3.87 2.07 9.27
C GLY A 133 -2.54 1.94 10.02
N MET A 134 -2.59 1.81 11.36
CA MET A 134 -1.41 1.59 12.19
C MET A 134 -0.78 0.21 12.00
N TYR A 135 -1.56 -0.83 11.71
CA TYR A 135 -1.01 -2.19 11.53
C TYR A 135 -0.13 -2.27 10.29
N VAL A 136 -0.59 -1.74 9.17
CA VAL A 136 0.18 -1.77 7.93
C VAL A 136 1.38 -0.84 8.02
N SER A 137 1.25 0.35 8.58
CA SER A 137 2.39 1.27 8.76
C SER A 137 3.41 0.72 9.77
N ALA A 138 3.00 0.10 10.88
CA ALA A 138 3.89 -0.56 11.82
C ALA A 138 4.61 -1.75 11.16
N PHE A 139 3.91 -2.56 10.37
CA PHE A 139 4.51 -3.63 9.60
C PHE A 139 5.56 -3.10 8.62
N LEU A 140 5.22 -2.06 7.86
CA LEU A 140 6.12 -1.44 6.89
C LEU A 140 7.33 -0.78 7.57
N HIS A 141 7.21 -0.30 8.81
CA HIS A 141 8.31 0.30 9.56
C HIS A 141 9.22 -0.75 10.22
N GLN A 142 8.68 -1.87 10.71
CA GLN A 142 9.45 -2.92 11.40
C GLN A 142 10.12 -3.92 10.44
N SER A 143 9.54 -4.13 9.25
CA SER A 143 10.25 -4.89 8.24
C SER A 143 11.52 -4.13 7.91
N ARG A 144 12.70 -4.77 7.97
CA ARG A 144 14.00 -4.23 7.50
C ARG A 144 13.91 -3.95 5.99
N TRP A 145 13.08 -3.01 5.64
CA TRP A 145 12.90 -2.55 4.28
C TRP A 145 14.06 -1.63 3.95
N GLY A 146 14.88 -2.01 3.03
CA GLY A 146 15.87 -1.13 2.43
C GLY A 146 15.23 0.03 1.64
N LEU A 147 14.05 0.47 2.02
CA LEU A 147 13.36 1.65 1.53
C LEU A 147 13.67 2.81 2.46
N GLU A 148 14.90 3.30 2.44
CA GLU A 148 15.18 4.63 2.95
C GLU A 148 14.52 5.65 2.00
N TRP A 149 13.38 6.17 2.43
CA TRP A 149 12.69 7.26 1.75
C TRP A 149 13.37 8.58 2.09
N HIS A 150 14.39 8.95 1.35
CA HIS A 150 14.90 10.30 1.39
C HIS A 150 14.00 11.22 0.56
N LEU A 151 13.06 11.89 1.22
CA LEU A 151 12.41 13.06 0.67
C LEU A 151 13.43 14.20 0.68
N ALA A 152 14.19 14.37 -0.39
CA ALA A 152 14.96 15.58 -0.59
C ALA A 152 13.99 16.73 -0.85
N HIS A 153 13.80 17.59 0.14
CA HIS A 153 13.23 18.91 -0.07
C HIS A 153 14.29 19.77 -0.77
N LEU A 154 14.07 20.03 -2.04
CA LEU A 154 14.67 21.11 -2.76
C LEU A 154 13.64 22.24 -2.90
#